data_036da09576d1bf8b7068bbbe342ca7a5
#
_entry.id   036da09576d1bf8b7068bbbe342ca7a5
#
_cell.length_a   1.000
_cell.length_b   1.000
_cell.length_c   1.000
_cell.angle_alpha   90.00
_cell.angle_beta   90.00
_cell.angle_gamma   90.00
#
_symmetry.space_group_name_H-M   'P 1'
#
loop_
_entity.id
_entity.type
_entity.pdbx_description
1 polymer ?
#
loop_
_entity_poly.entity_id
_entity_poly.type
_entity_poly.pdbx_seq_one_letter_code
_entity_poly.pdbx_strand_id
1 'polypeptide(L)' 'MDRGYSIIYKEGQLIKSVEDVKKDDTILVTLQDGQLEAIVRRVEVKESGD' A
#
# COMPACT_ATOMS: atom_id res chain seq x y z
N MET A 1 3.72 -3.27 -21.78
CA MET A 1 3.25 -3.97 -21.25
C MET A 1 2.86 -3.60 -20.01
N ASP A 2 2.01 -3.70 -19.53
CA ASP A 2 1.57 -3.32 -18.50
C ASP A 2 1.66 -4.19 -17.49
N ARG A 3 1.98 -3.91 -16.43
CA ARG A 3 2.15 -4.66 -15.50
C ARG A 3 1.26 -4.46 -14.45
N GLY A 4 0.31 -4.02 -14.32
CA GLY A 4 -0.52 -3.99 -13.24
C GLY A 4 -0.05 -3.24 -12.10
N TYR A 5 0.20 -1.99 -12.21
CA TYR A 5 0.61 -1.25 -11.14
C TYR A 5 -0.48 -0.98 -10.15
N SER A 6 -0.19 -0.80 -8.90
CA SER A 6 -1.15 -0.33 -7.92
C SER A 6 -0.49 0.78 -7.16
N ILE A 7 -1.24 1.76 -6.78
CA ILE A 7 -0.74 2.89 -6.04
C ILE A 7 -1.51 2.97 -4.74
N ILE A 8 -0.82 3.12 -3.63
CA ILE A 8 -1.45 3.09 -2.33
C ILE A 8 -1.33 4.44 -1.68
N TYR A 9 -2.45 4.93 -1.15
CA TYR A 9 -2.48 6.18 -0.44
C TYR A 9 -2.97 5.99 0.98
N LYS A 10 -2.53 6.83 1.90
CA LYS A 10 -3.04 6.82 3.23
C LYS A 10 -3.28 8.25 3.60
N GLU A 11 -4.50 8.61 3.87
CA GLU A 11 -4.86 9.96 4.26
C GLU A 11 -4.40 10.95 3.20
N GLY A 12 -4.55 10.61 1.97
CA GLY A 12 -4.19 11.49 0.90
C GLY A 12 -2.73 11.51 0.55
N GLN A 13 -1.92 10.73 1.23
CA GLN A 13 -0.52 10.74 0.94
C GLN A 13 -0.08 9.46 0.29
N LEU A 14 0.79 9.54 -0.67
CA LEU A 14 1.28 8.38 -1.37
C LEU A 14 2.18 7.57 -0.46
N ILE A 15 1.93 6.27 -0.39
CA ILE A 15 2.71 5.39 0.43
C ILE A 15 3.78 4.74 -0.40
N LYS A 16 5.02 4.90 -0.01
CA LYS A 16 6.12 4.30 -0.74
C LYS A 16 6.82 3.23 0.05
N SER A 17 6.54 3.08 1.30
CA SER A 17 7.24 2.10 2.13
C SER A 17 6.29 1.51 3.13
N VAL A 18 6.52 0.28 3.55
CA VAL A 18 5.67 -0.33 4.54
C VAL A 18 5.82 0.39 5.87
N GLU A 19 6.88 1.18 6.02
CA GLU A 19 7.05 1.88 7.26
C GLU A 19 6.14 3.09 7.35
N ASP A 20 5.44 3.44 6.28
CA ASP A 20 4.54 4.54 6.30
C ASP A 20 3.16 4.12 6.80
N VAL A 21 2.93 2.87 7.08
CA VAL A 21 1.64 2.39 7.53
C VAL A 21 1.81 1.56 8.78
N LYS A 22 0.74 1.39 9.54
CA LYS A 22 0.78 0.57 10.70
C LYS A 22 -0.42 -0.30 10.73
N LYS A 23 -0.44 -1.26 11.62
CA LYS A 23 -1.57 -2.12 11.76
C LYS A 23 -2.81 -1.30 12.01
N ASP A 24 -3.90 -1.67 11.42
CA ASP A 24 -5.20 -1.04 11.57
C ASP A 24 -5.33 0.27 10.81
N ASP A 25 -4.34 0.69 10.06
CA ASP A 25 -4.49 1.88 9.25
C ASP A 25 -5.37 1.57 8.04
N THR A 26 -6.15 2.54 7.62
CA THR A 26 -6.96 2.39 6.43
C THR A 26 -6.20 2.94 5.25
N ILE A 27 -6.09 2.17 4.21
CA ILE A 27 -5.38 2.60 3.01
C ILE A 27 -6.29 2.54 1.81
N LEU A 28 -5.94 3.31 0.79
CA LEU A 28 -6.70 3.30 -0.44
C LEU A 28 -5.79 2.75 -1.51
N VAL A 29 -6.22 1.69 -2.16
CA VAL A 29 -5.43 1.07 -3.20
C VAL A 29 -6.06 1.41 -4.54
N THR A 30 -5.31 2.04 -5.40
CA THR A 30 -5.80 2.44 -6.70
C THR A 30 -5.26 1.50 -7.75
N LEU A 31 -6.15 0.91 -8.49
CA LEU A 31 -5.78 -0.02 -9.54
C LEU A 31 -6.19 0.57 -10.87
N GLN A 32 -5.83 -0.09 -11.98
CA GLN A 32 -6.12 0.44 -13.23
C GLN A 32 -7.57 0.66 -13.45
N ASP A 33 -8.45 -0.13 -12.96
CA ASP A 33 -9.86 -0.03 -13.24
C ASP A 33 -10.67 0.49 -12.08
N GLY A 34 -10.03 0.94 -11.00
CA GLY A 34 -10.79 1.46 -9.88
C GLY A 34 -9.98 1.54 -8.64
N GLN A 35 -10.65 1.66 -7.52
CA GLN A 35 -10.00 1.79 -6.24
C GLN A 35 -10.67 0.92 -5.22
N LEU A 36 -9.97 0.54 -4.20
CA LEU A 36 -10.58 -0.15 -3.09
C LEU A 36 -9.96 0.35 -1.81
N GLU A 37 -10.68 0.21 -0.72
CA GLU A 37 -10.22 0.64 0.56
C GLU A 37 -9.94 -0.59 1.38
N ALA A 38 -8.89 -0.62 2.10
CA ALA A 38 -8.51 -1.81 2.86
C ALA A 38 -7.92 -1.40 4.19
N ILE A 39 -7.87 -2.32 5.11
CA ILE A 39 -7.31 -2.07 6.42
C ILE A 39 -6.09 -2.95 6.57
N VAL A 40 -5.01 -2.35 7.02
CA VAL A 40 -3.76 -3.07 7.19
C VAL A 40 -3.89 -3.98 8.39
N ARG A 41 -3.70 -5.29 8.18
CA ARG A 41 -3.79 -6.23 9.27
C ARG A 41 -2.43 -6.51 9.84
N ARG A 42 -1.38 -6.39 9.08
CA ARG A 42 -0.09 -6.75 9.57
C ARG A 42 0.94 -6.10 8.67
N VAL A 43 2.01 -5.65 9.22
CA VAL A 43 3.09 -5.05 8.47
C VAL A 43 4.32 -5.89 8.68
N GLU A 44 4.96 -6.29 7.59
CA GLU A 44 6.19 -7.05 7.69
C GLU A 44 7.23 -6.33 6.90
N VAL A 45 8.35 -6.04 7.50
CA VAL A 45 9.43 -5.35 6.82
C VAL A 45 10.38 -6.39 6.25
N LYS A 46 10.66 -6.35 4.91
CA LYS A 46 11.49 -7.33 4.34
C LYS A 46 12.88 -6.89 4.53
N GLU A 47 13.73 -7.68 5.12
CA GLU A 47 15.07 -7.31 5.28
C GLU A 47 15.77 -7.64 4.15
N SER A 48 16.43 -6.81 3.55
CA SER A 48 17.04 -7.08 2.33
C SER A 48 18.14 -7.67 2.47
N GLY A 49 18.48 -8.29 2.97
CA GLY A 49 19.63 -8.82 3.00
C GLY A 49 20.22 -9.19 1.85
N ASP A 50 20.04 -9.22 1.05
CA ASP A 50 20.73 -9.58 -0.02
C ASP A 50 20.97 -8.92 -0.69
#